data_666fb75c1c4b65cb0a2cf21d99120a87
#
_entry.id   666fb75c1c4b65cb0a2cf21d99120a87
#
_cell.length_a   1.000
_cell.length_b   1.000
_cell.length_c   1.000
_cell.angle_alpha   90.00
_cell.angle_beta   90.00
_cell.angle_gamma   90.00
#
_symmetry.space_group_name_H-M   'P 1'
#
loop_
_entity.id
_entity.type
_entity.pdbx_description
1 polymer ?
#
loop_
_entity_poly.entity_id
_entity_poly.type
_entity_poly.pdbx_seq_one_letter_code
_entity_poly.pdbx_strand_id
1 'polypeptide(L)'
;MIGQTARRFLTAPALRRGLCSDSSRVQSAHQVFAALTKNRPVFRITKPVEVIREPSVFFKGLLRGIAQAKSRIVLSSLYLGSDEPELVSALDRALAANQALRVDILLDCLRGTRSDSRGQSSATLLAPLMRKYGDERVRVAMYHTPALNGISKRVWPQRYNETFGLQHIKAYVFDDELIVSGANLSRDYFTNRQDRYLRIGESGLASYFVELVRAIASFSFILGSERNLAMPVGVPDPSRDPREFVAVANSVMTGFLGRAQAENSVTGDNIDEADTLAIPTVQMSQLGITQDEEHMREFFHITDTYARLHGCRNLMASAYFNFSDFHKHNVLRSSSRWDLLVASPRANGFFTASGISRYIPDMYSIIEHEFLKSARTCGRPDIAVEEYYRDGWTFHGKGVWCYLDQKSPQLTMIGSPNYGYRSIYCDLETQITLIPGTAGSQLRDDLHQEALSLLSHSEMVTEAGLEKRIRGAPLWLYGLKPFILKKM
;
A
#
# COMPACT_ATOMS: atom_id res chain seq x y z
N MET A 1 -0.76 5.49 29.04
CA MET A 1 -1.09 4.10 29.49
C MET A 1 -1.18 3.23 28.25
N ILE A 2 -0.52 2.08 28.22
CA ILE A 2 -0.58 1.14 27.09
C ILE A 2 -1.94 0.43 27.14
N GLY A 3 -2.71 0.42 26.06
CA GLY A 3 -4.02 -0.24 25.96
C GLY A 3 -3.92 -1.77 26.18
N GLN A 4 -5.04 -2.43 26.47
CA GLN A 4 -5.06 -3.88 26.74
C GLN A 4 -4.51 -4.70 25.55
N THR A 5 -4.82 -4.33 24.33
CA THR A 5 -4.33 -4.96 23.10
C THR A 5 -2.82 -4.85 22.96
N ALA A 6 -2.26 -3.66 23.17
CA ALA A 6 -0.81 -3.47 23.12
C ALA A 6 -0.10 -4.28 24.22
N ARG A 7 -0.69 -4.39 25.44
CA ARG A 7 -0.19 -5.26 26.51
C ARG A 7 -0.21 -6.74 26.10
N ARG A 8 -1.32 -7.22 25.50
CA ARG A 8 -1.42 -8.61 24.99
C ARG A 8 -0.36 -8.87 23.92
N PHE A 9 -0.14 -7.91 23.01
CA PHE A 9 0.87 -8.01 21.98
C PHE A 9 2.29 -8.15 22.57
N LEU A 10 2.59 -7.44 23.65
CA LEU A 10 3.87 -7.51 24.37
C LEU A 10 4.05 -8.77 25.23
N THR A 11 2.95 -9.27 25.83
CA THR A 11 2.99 -10.33 26.85
C THR A 11 2.54 -11.70 26.36
N ALA A 12 2.32 -11.86 25.05
CA ALA A 12 1.95 -13.16 24.49
C ALA A 12 3.00 -14.22 24.87
N PRO A 13 2.59 -15.37 25.48
CA PRO A 13 3.52 -16.37 25.94
C PRO A 13 4.38 -16.89 24.78
N ALA A 14 5.69 -16.93 25.02
CA ALA A 14 6.58 -17.67 24.14
C ALA A 14 6.08 -19.12 24.09
N LEU A 15 5.85 -19.66 22.91
CA LEU A 15 5.61 -21.07 22.74
C LEU A 15 6.70 -21.84 23.49
N ARG A 16 6.30 -22.77 24.37
CA ARG A 16 7.23 -23.57 25.18
C ARG A 16 8.28 -24.14 24.24
N ARG A 17 9.52 -23.71 24.39
CA ARG A 17 10.69 -24.35 23.77
C ARG A 17 10.73 -25.79 24.27
N GLY A 18 10.51 -26.75 23.38
CA GLY A 18 11.04 -28.09 23.57
C GLY A 18 12.55 -27.94 23.66
N LEU A 19 13.13 -28.35 24.79
CA LEU A 19 14.56 -28.38 24.99
C LEU A 19 15.19 -29.34 23.96
N CYS A 20 15.63 -28.78 22.85
CA CYS A 20 16.67 -29.38 22.03
C CYS A 20 17.89 -28.49 22.19
N SER A 21 18.85 -28.98 22.98
CA SER A 21 20.16 -28.36 23.17
C SER A 21 21.03 -28.68 21.94
N ASP A 22 20.75 -27.99 20.84
CA ASP A 22 21.69 -27.91 19.73
C ASP A 22 21.96 -26.42 19.49
N SER A 23 23.23 -26.00 19.68
CA SER A 23 23.71 -24.66 19.43
C SER A 23 23.78 -24.36 17.94
N SER A 24 22.65 -24.55 17.23
CA SER A 24 22.48 -24.05 15.88
C SER A 24 22.49 -22.52 15.94
N ARG A 25 23.43 -21.89 15.24
CA ARG A 25 23.53 -20.44 15.05
C ARG A 25 22.14 -19.91 14.74
N VAL A 26 21.66 -18.96 15.55
CA VAL A 26 20.42 -18.24 15.26
C VAL A 26 20.60 -17.59 13.89
N GLN A 27 19.80 -18.03 12.91
CA GLN A 27 19.84 -17.46 11.56
C GLN A 27 19.56 -15.97 11.61
N SER A 28 20.31 -15.18 10.85
CA SER A 28 20.02 -13.75 10.68
C SER A 28 18.71 -13.56 9.90
N ALA A 29 18.09 -12.40 10.04
CA ALA A 29 16.90 -12.06 9.26
C ALA A 29 17.16 -12.17 7.75
N HIS A 30 18.32 -11.75 7.29
CA HIS A 30 18.73 -11.87 5.88
C HIS A 30 18.79 -13.34 5.43
N GLN A 31 19.31 -14.25 6.25
CA GLN A 31 19.34 -15.68 5.93
C GLN A 31 17.93 -16.28 5.88
N VAL A 32 17.06 -15.93 6.85
CA VAL A 32 15.67 -16.43 6.87
C VAL A 32 14.91 -15.97 5.64
N PHE A 33 15.07 -14.69 5.23
CA PHE A 33 14.33 -14.09 4.13
C PHE A 33 15.10 -14.06 2.79
N ALA A 34 16.22 -14.78 2.67
CA ALA A 34 17.05 -14.79 1.46
C ALA A 34 16.28 -15.13 0.17
N ALA A 35 15.27 -16.01 0.25
CA ALA A 35 14.47 -16.36 -0.91
C ALA A 35 13.66 -15.18 -1.47
N LEU A 36 13.30 -14.19 -0.65
CA LEU A 36 12.59 -12.97 -1.09
C LEU A 36 13.41 -12.09 -2.04
N THR A 37 14.75 -12.22 -2.05
CA THR A 37 15.64 -11.44 -2.93
C THR A 37 15.74 -12.03 -4.34
N LYS A 38 15.33 -13.30 -4.52
CA LYS A 38 15.47 -13.98 -5.81
C LYS A 38 14.56 -13.34 -6.86
N ASN A 39 15.10 -13.11 -8.03
CA ASN A 39 14.38 -12.58 -9.20
C ASN A 39 13.68 -11.22 -8.95
N ARG A 40 14.24 -10.41 -8.05
CA ARG A 40 13.74 -9.06 -7.72
C ARG A 40 14.87 -8.06 -7.60
N PRO A 41 14.63 -6.79 -7.87
CA PRO A 41 15.59 -5.74 -7.55
C PRO A 41 15.73 -5.62 -6.03
N VAL A 42 16.98 -5.50 -5.55
CA VAL A 42 17.29 -5.37 -4.13
C VAL A 42 18.19 -4.18 -3.93
N PHE A 43 17.80 -3.29 -3.04
CA PHE A 43 18.56 -2.08 -2.72
C PHE A 43 19.11 -2.16 -1.30
N ARG A 44 20.37 -1.78 -1.13
CA ARG A 44 21.04 -1.70 0.16
C ARG A 44 20.85 -0.30 0.73
N ILE A 45 20.17 -0.22 1.87
CA ILE A 45 19.90 1.04 2.55
C ILE A 45 20.92 1.20 3.67
N THR A 46 21.86 2.12 3.47
CA THR A 46 22.95 2.43 4.41
C THR A 46 22.63 3.64 5.29
N LYS A 47 21.67 4.47 4.87
CA LYS A 47 21.21 5.63 5.64
C LYS A 47 20.04 5.26 6.54
N PRO A 48 19.80 5.97 7.65
CA PRO A 48 18.64 5.74 8.50
C PRO A 48 17.33 5.91 7.74
N VAL A 49 16.39 4.97 7.95
CA VAL A 49 15.01 5.04 7.46
C VAL A 49 14.18 5.73 8.54
N GLU A 50 13.45 6.78 8.16
CA GLU A 50 12.56 7.49 9.07
C GLU A 50 11.16 6.86 9.05
N VAL A 51 10.69 6.41 10.23
CA VAL A 51 9.31 5.93 10.43
C VAL A 51 8.45 7.10 10.89
N ILE A 52 7.61 7.61 9.99
CA ILE A 52 6.70 8.74 10.28
C ILE A 52 5.38 8.16 10.81
N ARG A 53 4.91 8.64 11.97
CA ARG A 53 3.73 8.08 12.64
C ARG A 53 2.49 8.95 12.50
N GLU A 54 2.66 10.27 12.30
CA GLU A 54 1.55 11.22 12.29
C GLU A 54 1.30 11.80 10.88
N PRO A 55 0.04 11.87 10.43
CA PRO A 55 -0.35 12.48 9.15
C PRO A 55 0.19 13.89 8.94
N SER A 56 0.19 14.71 9.99
CA SER A 56 0.69 16.09 9.92
C SER A 56 2.22 16.17 9.70
N VAL A 57 2.98 15.19 10.21
CA VAL A 57 4.43 15.08 9.98
C VAL A 57 4.69 14.61 8.55
N PHE A 58 3.89 13.67 8.05
CA PHE A 58 3.93 13.27 6.64
C PHE A 58 3.70 14.47 5.70
N PHE A 59 2.66 15.28 5.94
CA PHE A 59 2.39 16.46 5.12
C PHE A 59 3.53 17.48 5.15
N LYS A 60 4.05 17.80 6.35
CA LYS A 60 5.23 18.66 6.49
C LYS A 60 6.44 18.08 5.74
N GLY A 61 6.59 16.75 5.72
CA GLY A 61 7.61 16.04 4.97
C GLY A 61 7.48 16.24 3.46
N LEU A 62 6.26 16.15 2.91
CA LEU A 62 5.99 16.44 1.51
C LEU A 62 6.35 17.89 1.15
N LEU A 63 5.89 18.86 1.94
CA LEU A 63 6.18 20.29 1.70
C LEU A 63 7.68 20.58 1.78
N ARG A 64 8.41 19.98 2.75
CA ARG A 64 9.86 20.09 2.86
C ARG A 64 10.56 19.49 1.65
N GLY A 65 10.17 18.28 1.23
CA GLY A 65 10.74 17.63 0.05
C GLY A 65 10.55 18.47 -1.21
N ILE A 66 9.36 19.03 -1.44
CA ILE A 66 9.08 19.93 -2.55
C ILE A 66 9.98 21.19 -2.50
N ALA A 67 10.11 21.81 -1.33
CA ALA A 67 10.89 23.03 -1.17
C ALA A 67 12.41 22.83 -1.34
N GLN A 68 12.90 21.62 -1.06
CA GLN A 68 14.33 21.28 -1.10
C GLN A 68 14.76 20.63 -2.42
N ALA A 69 13.82 20.15 -3.24
CA ALA A 69 14.11 19.48 -4.51
C ALA A 69 14.87 20.39 -5.48
N LYS A 70 15.94 19.86 -6.07
CA LYS A 70 16.84 20.57 -6.99
C LYS A 70 16.65 20.16 -8.44
N SER A 71 16.33 18.90 -8.69
CA SER A 71 16.29 18.34 -10.04
C SER A 71 14.94 17.75 -10.42
N ARG A 72 14.34 16.97 -9.53
CA ARG A 72 13.11 16.21 -9.84
C ARG A 72 12.18 16.07 -8.64
N ILE A 73 10.88 16.17 -8.92
CA ILE A 73 9.79 15.78 -8.03
C ILE A 73 8.94 14.77 -8.79
N VAL A 74 8.68 13.60 -8.20
CA VAL A 74 7.78 12.60 -8.77
C VAL A 74 6.71 12.25 -7.75
N LEU A 75 5.45 12.47 -8.12
CA LEU A 75 4.30 12.24 -7.24
C LEU A 75 3.37 11.20 -7.88
N SER A 76 3.30 10.02 -7.31
CA SER A 76 2.30 9.00 -7.68
C SER A 76 1.25 8.90 -6.59
N SER A 77 -0.02 9.07 -6.94
CA SER A 77 -1.17 9.00 -6.03
C SER A 77 -2.41 8.58 -6.79
N LEU A 78 -3.43 8.07 -6.09
CA LEU A 78 -4.73 7.81 -6.70
C LEU A 78 -5.36 9.12 -7.22
N TYR A 79 -5.25 10.19 -6.44
CA TYR A 79 -5.72 11.53 -6.78
C TYR A 79 -5.04 12.58 -5.91
N LEU A 80 -5.10 13.83 -6.35
CA LEU A 80 -4.84 15.02 -5.55
C LEU A 80 -6.18 15.59 -5.10
N GLY A 81 -6.37 15.79 -3.80
CA GLY A 81 -7.62 16.34 -3.24
C GLY A 81 -7.92 17.71 -3.79
N SER A 82 -9.22 18.00 -4.02
CA SER A 82 -9.67 19.28 -4.55
C SER A 82 -9.45 20.46 -3.59
N ASP A 83 -9.22 20.17 -2.31
CA ASP A 83 -8.97 21.15 -1.23
C ASP A 83 -7.48 21.23 -0.84
N GLU A 84 -6.55 21.04 -1.80
CA GLU A 84 -5.11 21.03 -1.54
C GLU A 84 -4.36 22.18 -2.25
N PRO A 85 -4.78 23.45 -2.07
CA PRO A 85 -4.08 24.59 -2.69
C PRO A 85 -2.67 24.78 -2.15
N GLU A 86 -2.39 24.35 -0.91
CA GLU A 86 -1.07 24.50 -0.28
C GLU A 86 -0.02 23.64 -0.98
N LEU A 87 -0.36 22.37 -1.33
CA LEU A 87 0.54 21.49 -2.05
C LEU A 87 0.84 22.02 -3.47
N VAL A 88 -0.21 22.47 -4.19
CA VAL A 88 -0.07 23.07 -5.52
C VAL A 88 0.75 24.37 -5.46
N SER A 89 0.52 25.21 -4.45
CA SER A 89 1.29 26.44 -4.23
C SER A 89 2.76 26.15 -3.88
N ALA A 90 3.03 25.07 -3.14
CA ALA A 90 4.40 24.65 -2.86
C ALA A 90 5.13 24.24 -4.15
N LEU A 91 4.48 23.47 -5.03
CA LEU A 91 5.01 23.12 -6.35
C LEU A 91 5.27 24.36 -7.20
N ASP A 92 4.32 25.33 -7.23
CA ASP A 92 4.47 26.58 -7.98
C ASP A 92 5.68 27.37 -7.49
N ARG A 93 5.86 27.54 -6.18
CA ARG A 93 7.02 28.22 -5.59
C ARG A 93 8.35 27.53 -5.95
N ALA A 94 8.40 26.20 -5.84
CA ALA A 94 9.62 25.43 -6.15
C ALA A 94 9.99 25.56 -7.64
N LEU A 95 9.01 25.44 -8.54
CA LEU A 95 9.21 25.60 -9.98
C LEU A 95 9.60 27.04 -10.36
N ALA A 96 9.05 28.07 -9.69
CA ALA A 96 9.42 29.46 -9.91
C ALA A 96 10.85 29.76 -9.46
N ALA A 97 11.27 29.17 -8.34
CA ALA A 97 12.61 29.36 -7.78
C ALA A 97 13.72 28.60 -8.54
N ASN A 98 13.38 27.51 -9.24
CA ASN A 98 14.37 26.66 -9.90
C ASN A 98 13.92 26.25 -11.30
N GLN A 99 14.57 26.80 -12.34
CA GLN A 99 14.27 26.50 -13.74
C GLN A 99 14.65 25.08 -14.17
N ALA A 100 15.62 24.45 -13.51
CA ALA A 100 16.05 23.09 -13.79
C ALA A 100 15.09 22.03 -13.25
N LEU A 101 14.22 22.39 -12.27
CA LEU A 101 13.31 21.47 -11.63
C LEU A 101 12.25 20.91 -12.59
N ARG A 102 12.05 19.61 -12.53
CA ARG A 102 11.02 18.87 -13.29
C ARG A 102 10.05 18.20 -12.32
N VAL A 103 8.78 18.20 -12.67
CA VAL A 103 7.68 17.59 -11.86
C VAL A 103 6.94 16.58 -12.73
N ASP A 104 7.02 15.30 -12.38
CA ASP A 104 6.26 14.21 -12.98
C ASP A 104 5.14 13.79 -12.00
N ILE A 105 3.89 13.78 -12.44
CA ILE A 105 2.73 13.37 -11.61
C ILE A 105 2.00 12.23 -12.32
N LEU A 106 1.76 11.14 -11.59
CA LEU A 106 0.95 10.01 -12.04
C LEU A 106 -0.31 9.89 -11.15
N LEU A 107 -1.47 9.99 -11.76
CA LEU A 107 -2.77 9.85 -11.09
C LEU A 107 -3.61 8.77 -11.78
N ASP A 108 -4.67 8.34 -11.10
CA ASP A 108 -5.74 7.57 -11.74
C ASP A 108 -6.64 8.48 -12.59
N CYS A 109 -6.99 8.03 -13.79
CA CYS A 109 -7.78 8.83 -14.72
C CYS A 109 -9.20 9.09 -14.22
N LEU A 110 -9.87 8.07 -13.66
CA LEU A 110 -11.25 8.18 -13.19
C LEU A 110 -11.34 9.08 -11.95
N ARG A 111 -10.42 8.89 -11.01
CA ARG A 111 -10.36 9.68 -9.78
C ARG A 111 -9.82 11.08 -9.99
N GLY A 112 -8.79 11.22 -10.81
CA GLY A 112 -8.12 12.49 -11.10
C GLY A 112 -8.97 13.48 -11.92
N THR A 113 -9.91 12.97 -12.71
CA THR A 113 -10.86 13.80 -13.50
C THR A 113 -12.23 13.97 -12.84
N ARG A 114 -12.53 13.23 -11.76
CA ARG A 114 -13.81 13.33 -11.06
C ARG A 114 -13.91 14.67 -10.31
N SER A 115 -14.90 15.48 -10.71
CA SER A 115 -15.16 16.76 -10.04
C SER A 115 -15.91 16.57 -8.72
N ASP A 116 -15.60 17.44 -7.75
CA ASP A 116 -16.38 17.62 -6.55
C ASP A 116 -17.64 18.48 -6.83
N SER A 117 -18.41 18.80 -5.77
CA SER A 117 -19.62 19.63 -5.85
C SER A 117 -19.35 21.06 -6.33
N ARG A 118 -18.09 21.53 -6.32
CA ARG A 118 -17.66 22.86 -6.78
C ARG A 118 -17.07 22.80 -8.19
N GLY A 119 -17.09 21.63 -8.85
CA GLY A 119 -16.50 21.43 -10.18
C GLY A 119 -14.97 21.30 -10.15
N GLN A 120 -14.35 21.14 -8.98
CA GLN A 120 -12.90 20.97 -8.84
C GLN A 120 -12.51 19.49 -8.91
N SER A 121 -11.38 19.21 -9.56
CA SER A 121 -10.75 17.88 -9.67
C SER A 121 -9.23 18.00 -9.61
N SER A 122 -8.50 16.89 -9.51
CA SER A 122 -7.03 16.94 -9.62
C SER A 122 -6.58 17.59 -10.94
N ALA A 123 -7.28 17.28 -12.04
CA ALA A 123 -6.98 17.87 -13.36
C ALA A 123 -7.17 19.41 -13.37
N THR A 124 -8.25 19.91 -12.74
CA THR A 124 -8.48 21.38 -12.68
C THR A 124 -7.45 22.10 -11.82
N LEU A 125 -6.97 21.46 -10.72
CA LEU A 125 -5.95 22.04 -9.84
C LEU A 125 -4.57 22.10 -10.48
N LEU A 126 -4.22 21.11 -11.31
CA LEU A 126 -2.89 21.00 -11.92
C LEU A 126 -2.76 21.78 -13.24
N ALA A 127 -3.86 22.01 -13.96
CA ALA A 127 -3.85 22.72 -15.24
C ALA A 127 -3.16 24.11 -15.20
N PRO A 128 -3.31 24.96 -14.14
CA PRO A 128 -2.59 26.23 -14.05
C PRO A 128 -1.06 26.08 -14.02
N LEU A 129 -0.54 25.05 -13.31
CA LEU A 129 0.90 24.77 -13.30
C LEU A 129 1.40 24.39 -14.70
N MET A 130 0.66 23.53 -15.39
CA MET A 130 1.01 23.10 -16.75
C MET A 130 1.01 24.26 -17.73
N ARG A 131 0.02 25.15 -17.68
CA ARG A 131 -0.01 26.36 -18.50
C ARG A 131 1.17 27.29 -18.23
N LYS A 132 1.56 27.42 -16.96
CA LYS A 132 2.62 28.36 -16.54
C LYS A 132 4.03 27.84 -16.90
N TYR A 133 4.26 26.53 -16.75
CA TYR A 133 5.62 25.95 -16.84
C TYR A 133 5.84 25.07 -18.07
N GLY A 134 4.79 24.70 -18.80
CA GLY A 134 4.85 23.82 -19.98
C GLY A 134 5.09 22.36 -19.66
N ASP A 135 4.86 21.51 -20.66
CA ASP A 135 4.90 20.05 -20.52
C ASP A 135 6.33 19.49 -20.32
N GLU A 136 7.35 20.29 -20.65
CA GLU A 136 8.76 19.92 -20.39
C GLU A 136 9.11 19.96 -18.90
N ARG A 137 8.44 20.80 -18.12
CA ARG A 137 8.71 21.01 -16.70
C ARG A 137 7.67 20.39 -15.78
N VAL A 138 6.40 20.32 -16.21
CA VAL A 138 5.31 19.73 -15.45
C VAL A 138 4.55 18.76 -16.33
N ARG A 139 4.73 17.46 -16.08
CA ARG A 139 4.06 16.39 -16.80
C ARG A 139 3.06 15.69 -15.89
N VAL A 140 1.82 15.55 -16.34
CA VAL A 140 0.76 14.86 -15.60
C VAL A 140 0.25 13.70 -16.45
N ALA A 141 0.45 12.48 -15.98
CA ALA A 141 -0.07 11.25 -16.58
C ALA A 141 -1.26 10.72 -15.78
N MET A 142 -2.26 10.20 -16.48
CA MET A 142 -3.49 9.67 -15.91
C MET A 142 -3.76 8.26 -16.43
N TYR A 143 -3.53 7.26 -15.59
CA TYR A 143 -3.74 5.86 -15.94
C TYR A 143 -5.23 5.52 -16.00
N HIS A 144 -5.65 4.79 -17.04
CA HIS A 144 -7.00 4.24 -17.18
C HIS A 144 -6.93 2.73 -17.36
N THR A 145 -7.74 2.00 -16.59
CA THR A 145 -7.78 0.53 -16.64
C THR A 145 -8.35 0.01 -17.98
N PRO A 146 -7.75 -1.04 -18.59
CA PRO A 146 -8.32 -1.67 -19.78
C PRO A 146 -9.59 -2.50 -19.50
N ALA A 147 -9.86 -2.83 -18.24
CA ALA A 147 -11.05 -3.57 -17.84
C ALA A 147 -12.35 -2.75 -17.95
N LEU A 148 -12.24 -1.41 -17.98
CA LEU A 148 -13.39 -0.53 -18.19
C LEU A 148 -13.44 -0.04 -19.65
N ASN A 149 -14.14 -0.79 -20.49
CA ASN A 149 -14.21 -0.54 -21.94
C ASN A 149 -15.63 -0.57 -22.47
N GLY A 150 -15.84 -0.06 -23.69
CA GLY A 150 -17.06 -0.20 -24.49
C GLY A 150 -18.34 0.18 -23.75
N ILE A 151 -19.31 -0.75 -23.76
CA ILE A 151 -20.65 -0.57 -23.18
C ILE A 151 -20.59 -0.40 -21.65
N SER A 152 -19.70 -1.10 -20.96
CA SER A 152 -19.58 -1.05 -19.51
C SER A 152 -19.33 0.37 -18.99
N LYS A 153 -18.50 1.14 -19.69
CA LYS A 153 -18.20 2.55 -19.36
C LYS A 153 -19.42 3.47 -19.44
N ARG A 154 -20.38 3.16 -20.33
CA ARG A 154 -21.59 3.98 -20.58
C ARG A 154 -22.75 3.61 -19.65
N VAL A 155 -22.84 2.36 -19.23
CA VAL A 155 -23.99 1.81 -18.49
C VAL A 155 -23.86 2.06 -16.99
N TRP A 156 -22.63 1.99 -16.44
CA TRP A 156 -22.43 2.15 -15.01
C TRP A 156 -22.25 3.61 -14.60
N PRO A 157 -22.87 4.06 -13.48
CA PRO A 157 -22.59 5.38 -12.91
C PRO A 157 -21.10 5.54 -12.65
N GLN A 158 -20.56 6.75 -12.81
CA GLN A 158 -19.12 7.07 -12.74
C GLN A 158 -18.44 6.48 -11.50
N ARG A 159 -19.11 6.49 -10.34
CA ARG A 159 -18.59 5.96 -9.08
C ARG A 159 -18.39 4.43 -9.10
N TYR A 160 -19.18 3.69 -9.88
CA TYR A 160 -19.02 2.24 -10.04
C TYR A 160 -17.93 1.87 -11.04
N ASN A 161 -17.58 2.76 -11.96
CA ASN A 161 -16.47 2.56 -12.89
C ASN A 161 -15.14 2.39 -12.18
N GLU A 162 -14.96 3.01 -11.01
CA GLU A 162 -13.76 2.89 -10.17
C GLU A 162 -13.54 1.46 -9.61
N THR A 163 -14.53 0.59 -9.67
CA THR A 163 -14.43 -0.80 -9.19
C THR A 163 -13.76 -1.76 -10.16
N PHE A 164 -13.46 -1.32 -11.39
CA PHE A 164 -12.83 -2.17 -12.43
C PHE A 164 -11.31 -2.20 -12.35
N GLY A 165 -10.69 -1.21 -11.74
CA GLY A 165 -9.25 -1.11 -11.52
C GLY A 165 -8.79 0.35 -11.54
N LEU A 166 -7.80 0.65 -10.72
CA LEU A 166 -7.27 1.99 -10.51
C LEU A 166 -5.75 1.99 -10.50
N GLN A 167 -5.15 3.14 -10.79
CA GLN A 167 -3.78 3.42 -10.39
C GLN A 167 -3.78 3.68 -8.88
N HIS A 168 -3.26 2.74 -8.11
CA HIS A 168 -3.32 2.81 -6.65
C HIS A 168 -1.93 2.94 -5.99
N ILE A 169 -0.87 3.12 -6.77
CA ILE A 169 0.51 3.32 -6.29
C ILE A 169 0.64 4.67 -5.59
N LYS A 170 1.28 4.69 -4.43
CA LYS A 170 1.63 5.91 -3.69
C LYS A 170 3.12 5.93 -3.41
N ALA A 171 3.83 6.78 -4.14
CA ALA A 171 5.24 7.02 -4.00
C ALA A 171 5.55 8.50 -4.28
N TYR A 172 6.33 9.12 -3.41
CA TYR A 172 6.64 10.53 -3.46
C TYR A 172 8.15 10.69 -3.44
N VAL A 173 8.73 11.11 -4.56
CA VAL A 173 10.18 11.23 -4.73
C VAL A 173 10.58 12.69 -4.86
N PHE A 174 11.60 13.08 -4.10
CA PHE A 174 12.22 14.40 -4.10
C PHE A 174 13.72 14.19 -4.27
N ASP A 175 14.26 14.40 -5.48
CA ASP A 175 15.63 14.02 -5.86
C ASP A 175 15.95 12.55 -5.52
N ASP A 176 16.75 12.30 -4.48
CA ASP A 176 17.16 10.97 -4.02
C ASP A 176 16.44 10.50 -2.75
N GLU A 177 15.42 11.21 -2.34
CA GLU A 177 14.57 10.87 -1.19
C GLU A 177 13.23 10.33 -1.65
N LEU A 178 12.83 9.16 -1.13
CA LEU A 178 11.54 8.52 -1.35
C LEU A 178 10.70 8.52 -0.08
N ILE A 179 9.44 8.93 -0.17
CA ILE A 179 8.42 8.62 0.83
C ILE A 179 7.45 7.60 0.24
N VAL A 180 7.35 6.43 0.87
CA VAL A 180 6.39 5.38 0.52
C VAL A 180 5.29 5.30 1.57
N SER A 181 4.04 5.10 1.13
CA SER A 181 2.86 5.10 2.00
C SER A 181 1.66 4.42 1.33
N GLY A 182 0.59 4.17 2.11
CA GLY A 182 -0.76 3.90 1.60
C GLY A 182 -1.60 5.17 1.37
N ALA A 183 -1.13 6.32 1.83
CA ALA A 183 -1.85 7.59 1.85
C ALA A 183 -1.91 8.28 0.48
N ASN A 184 -3.07 8.87 0.16
CA ASN A 184 -3.23 9.77 -1.00
C ASN A 184 -2.86 11.22 -0.65
N LEU A 185 -2.80 12.08 -1.66
CA LEU A 185 -2.53 13.50 -1.50
C LEU A 185 -3.84 14.27 -1.26
N SER A 186 -4.45 14.11 -0.08
CA SER A 186 -5.65 14.85 0.29
C SER A 186 -5.72 15.10 1.79
N ARG A 187 -6.50 16.14 2.17
CA ARG A 187 -6.58 16.70 3.52
C ARG A 187 -6.75 15.66 4.62
N ASP A 188 -7.63 14.68 4.43
CA ASP A 188 -7.84 13.63 5.42
C ASP A 188 -6.53 12.92 5.78
N TYR A 189 -5.70 12.60 4.77
CA TYR A 189 -4.40 11.94 4.95
C TYR A 189 -3.32 12.88 5.51
N PHE A 190 -3.59 14.16 5.61
CA PHE A 190 -2.69 15.16 6.20
C PHE A 190 -3.10 15.54 7.62
N THR A 191 -4.29 15.11 8.06
CA THR A 191 -4.88 15.53 9.34
C THR A 191 -5.23 14.36 10.26
N ASN A 192 -6.29 13.61 9.95
CA ASN A 192 -6.91 12.65 10.87
C ASN A 192 -7.25 11.29 10.23
N ARG A 193 -6.58 10.93 9.13
CA ARG A 193 -6.62 9.58 8.58
C ARG A 193 -5.29 8.90 8.82
N GLN A 194 -5.27 7.95 9.76
CA GLN A 194 -4.06 7.21 10.12
C GLN A 194 -3.64 6.29 8.98
N ASP A 195 -2.42 6.48 8.50
CA ASP A 195 -1.75 5.58 7.56
C ASP A 195 -0.33 5.28 8.05
N ARG A 196 0.49 4.60 7.24
CA ARG A 196 1.90 4.31 7.45
C ARG A 196 2.74 5.10 6.47
N TYR A 197 3.91 5.56 6.91
CA TYR A 197 4.80 6.36 6.08
C TYR A 197 6.25 6.02 6.40
N LEU A 198 7.06 5.71 5.39
CA LEU A 198 8.51 5.58 5.53
C LEU A 198 9.21 6.56 4.59
N ARG A 199 10.21 7.26 5.12
CA ARG A 199 11.11 8.10 4.32
C ARG A 199 12.47 7.41 4.22
N ILE A 200 12.96 7.24 2.99
CA ILE A 200 14.16 6.48 2.64
C ILE A 200 15.02 7.36 1.75
N GLY A 201 16.23 7.69 2.21
CA GLY A 201 17.20 8.52 1.48
C GLY A 201 18.21 7.66 0.70
N GLU A 202 17.75 6.87 -0.27
CA GLU A 202 18.58 6.00 -1.10
C GLU A 202 18.34 6.28 -2.59
N SER A 203 19.40 6.73 -3.29
CA SER A 203 19.29 7.20 -4.68
C SER A 203 18.86 6.12 -5.68
N GLY A 204 19.35 4.89 -5.53
CA GLY A 204 18.99 3.76 -6.39
C GLY A 204 17.52 3.41 -6.26
N LEU A 205 17.01 3.31 -5.03
CA LEU A 205 15.60 3.04 -4.76
C LEU A 205 14.70 4.20 -5.22
N ALA A 206 15.10 5.45 -4.98
CA ALA A 206 14.38 6.63 -5.47
C ALA A 206 14.31 6.62 -7.01
N SER A 207 15.42 6.32 -7.70
CA SER A 207 15.48 6.20 -9.17
C SER A 207 14.59 5.08 -9.69
N TYR A 208 14.56 3.92 -9.02
CA TYR A 208 13.62 2.84 -9.36
C TYR A 208 12.16 3.34 -9.39
N PHE A 209 11.73 4.09 -8.36
CA PHE A 209 10.36 4.61 -8.32
C PHE A 209 10.10 5.70 -9.36
N VAL A 210 11.09 6.51 -9.69
CA VAL A 210 10.99 7.46 -10.82
C VAL A 210 10.77 6.72 -12.13
N GLU A 211 11.55 5.67 -12.39
CA GLU A 211 11.43 4.86 -13.61
C GLU A 211 10.12 4.07 -13.66
N LEU A 212 9.67 3.51 -12.53
CA LEU A 212 8.36 2.87 -12.41
C LEU A 212 7.23 3.83 -12.81
N VAL A 213 7.23 5.04 -12.25
CA VAL A 213 6.20 6.05 -12.56
C VAL A 213 6.28 6.46 -14.02
N ARG A 214 7.47 6.65 -14.58
CA ARG A 214 7.67 6.99 -16.00
C ARG A 214 7.28 5.86 -16.95
N ALA A 215 7.54 4.61 -16.57
CA ALA A 215 7.10 3.45 -17.34
C ALA A 215 5.56 3.41 -17.43
N ILE A 216 4.85 3.60 -16.31
CA ILE A 216 3.39 3.66 -16.29
C ILE A 216 2.88 4.89 -17.06
N ALA A 217 3.51 6.04 -16.91
CA ALA A 217 3.15 7.26 -17.62
C ALA A 217 3.27 7.11 -19.13
N SER A 218 4.19 6.27 -19.63
CA SER A 218 4.41 6.06 -21.07
C SER A 218 3.24 5.38 -21.78
N PHE A 219 2.38 4.67 -21.05
CA PHE A 219 1.15 4.08 -21.56
C PHE A 219 -0.11 4.63 -20.89
N SER A 220 -0.04 5.80 -20.28
CA SER A 220 -1.16 6.50 -19.66
C SER A 220 -1.58 7.72 -20.49
N PHE A 221 -2.81 8.18 -20.32
CA PHE A 221 -3.21 9.46 -20.88
C PHE A 221 -2.33 10.58 -20.33
N ILE A 222 -1.94 11.50 -21.19
CA ILE A 222 -1.27 12.75 -20.80
C ILE A 222 -2.33 13.85 -20.70
N LEU A 223 -2.34 14.52 -19.56
CA LEU A 223 -3.19 15.69 -19.33
C LEU A 223 -2.56 16.91 -20.01
N GLY A 224 -3.31 17.56 -20.90
CA GLY A 224 -2.90 18.83 -21.48
C GLY A 224 -3.34 20.03 -20.63
N SER A 225 -2.71 21.18 -20.87
CA SER A 225 -2.99 22.44 -20.15
C SER A 225 -4.45 22.88 -20.21
N GLU A 226 -5.16 22.53 -21.28
CA GLU A 226 -6.59 22.78 -21.46
C GLU A 226 -7.48 21.64 -20.91
N ARG A 227 -6.92 20.75 -20.10
CA ARG A 227 -7.56 19.60 -19.45
C ARG A 227 -8.05 18.54 -20.42
N ASN A 228 -7.59 18.55 -21.65
CA ASN A 228 -7.78 17.45 -22.60
C ASN A 228 -6.87 16.26 -22.21
N LEU A 229 -7.33 15.05 -22.51
CA LEU A 229 -6.58 13.84 -22.31
C LEU A 229 -6.20 13.26 -23.67
N ALA A 230 -4.94 12.96 -23.89
CA ALA A 230 -4.43 12.35 -25.12
C ALA A 230 -3.55 11.14 -24.79
N MET A 231 -3.70 10.06 -25.55
CA MET A 231 -2.75 8.94 -25.47
C MET A 231 -1.43 9.33 -26.13
N PRO A 232 -0.30 8.84 -25.61
CA PRO A 232 0.98 8.99 -26.32
C PRO A 232 0.93 8.38 -27.71
N VAL A 233 1.70 8.96 -28.63
CA VAL A 233 1.73 8.48 -30.03
C VAL A 233 2.13 7.01 -30.09
N GLY A 234 1.36 6.19 -30.82
CA GLY A 234 1.59 4.76 -30.96
C GLY A 234 1.12 3.89 -29.82
N VAL A 235 0.53 4.46 -28.75
CA VAL A 235 -0.06 3.70 -27.63
C VAL A 235 -1.58 3.56 -27.83
N PRO A 236 -2.13 2.32 -27.84
CA PRO A 236 -3.57 2.09 -27.96
C PRO A 236 -4.37 2.68 -26.80
N ASP A 237 -5.62 3.10 -27.07
CA ASP A 237 -6.54 3.58 -26.03
C ASP A 237 -7.06 2.38 -25.21
N PRO A 238 -6.86 2.33 -23.89
CA PRO A 238 -7.26 1.20 -23.04
C PRO A 238 -8.77 0.92 -23.08
N SER A 239 -9.59 1.93 -23.37
CA SER A 239 -11.06 1.78 -23.44
C SER A 239 -11.58 1.35 -24.80
N ARG A 240 -10.79 1.50 -25.86
CA ARG A 240 -11.16 1.15 -27.24
C ARG A 240 -10.48 -0.13 -27.69
N ASP A 241 -9.17 -0.25 -27.43
CA ASP A 241 -8.30 -1.32 -27.90
C ASP A 241 -7.61 -2.02 -26.71
N PRO A 242 -8.37 -2.59 -25.74
CA PRO A 242 -7.84 -3.07 -24.48
C PRO A 242 -6.81 -4.19 -24.62
N ARG A 243 -6.92 -5.05 -25.66
CA ARG A 243 -5.97 -6.15 -25.86
C ARG A 243 -4.60 -5.66 -26.31
N GLU A 244 -4.57 -4.76 -27.30
CA GLU A 244 -3.36 -4.14 -27.82
C GLU A 244 -2.73 -3.27 -26.74
N PHE A 245 -3.53 -2.52 -25.96
CA PHE A 245 -3.06 -1.75 -24.82
C PHE A 245 -2.36 -2.65 -23.78
N VAL A 246 -2.98 -3.77 -23.39
CA VAL A 246 -2.39 -4.72 -22.43
C VAL A 246 -1.08 -5.27 -22.96
N ALA A 247 -0.97 -5.61 -24.24
CA ALA A 247 0.27 -6.11 -24.84
C ALA A 247 1.41 -5.07 -24.76
N VAL A 248 1.12 -3.80 -25.10
CA VAL A 248 2.09 -2.70 -25.01
C VAL A 248 2.50 -2.44 -23.55
N ALA A 249 1.54 -2.31 -22.64
CA ALA A 249 1.80 -2.04 -21.24
C ALA A 249 2.56 -3.19 -20.56
N ASN A 250 2.22 -4.45 -20.86
CA ASN A 250 2.96 -5.63 -20.38
C ASN A 250 4.42 -5.60 -20.85
N SER A 251 4.65 -5.34 -22.14
CA SER A 251 6.01 -5.26 -22.71
C SER A 251 6.86 -4.18 -22.03
N VAL A 252 6.28 -2.98 -21.82
CA VAL A 252 6.95 -1.88 -21.11
C VAL A 252 7.30 -2.28 -19.69
N MET A 253 6.33 -2.83 -18.94
CA MET A 253 6.54 -3.20 -17.54
C MET A 253 7.51 -4.38 -17.37
N THR A 254 7.42 -5.40 -18.21
CA THR A 254 8.36 -6.54 -18.20
C THR A 254 9.78 -6.07 -18.52
N GLY A 255 9.92 -5.18 -19.51
CA GLY A 255 11.21 -4.57 -19.83
C GLY A 255 11.80 -3.73 -18.68
N PHE A 256 10.96 -2.93 -18.00
CA PHE A 256 11.39 -2.17 -16.82
C PHE A 256 11.83 -3.12 -15.68
N LEU A 257 11.00 -4.09 -15.31
CA LEU A 257 11.30 -5.03 -14.21
C LEU A 257 12.55 -5.86 -14.49
N GLY A 258 12.74 -6.30 -15.74
CA GLY A 258 13.93 -7.07 -16.14
C GLY A 258 15.23 -6.24 -16.03
N ARG A 259 15.23 -4.97 -16.46
CA ARG A 259 16.38 -4.06 -16.27
C ARG A 259 16.62 -3.78 -14.80
N ALA A 260 15.59 -3.41 -14.05
CA ALA A 260 15.71 -3.11 -12.62
C ALA A 260 16.31 -4.29 -11.85
N GLN A 261 15.88 -5.52 -12.16
CA GLN A 261 16.44 -6.75 -11.58
C GLN A 261 17.90 -6.96 -11.97
N ALA A 262 18.25 -6.80 -13.27
CA ALA A 262 19.62 -7.03 -13.75
C ALA A 262 20.61 -6.04 -13.13
N GLU A 263 20.22 -4.79 -12.95
CA GLU A 263 21.05 -3.72 -12.40
C GLU A 263 21.17 -3.78 -10.87
N ASN A 264 20.18 -4.35 -10.17
CA ASN A 264 20.09 -4.35 -8.71
C ASN A 264 19.96 -5.76 -8.13
N SER A 265 20.55 -6.77 -8.78
CA SER A 265 20.58 -8.11 -8.22
C SER A 265 21.65 -8.20 -7.13
N VAL A 266 21.27 -8.73 -5.98
CA VAL A 266 22.20 -9.05 -4.89
C VAL A 266 22.32 -10.56 -4.79
N THR A 267 23.52 -11.09 -4.94
CA THR A 267 23.82 -12.51 -4.68
C THR A 267 24.20 -12.69 -3.22
N GLY A 268 23.91 -13.86 -2.64
CA GLY A 268 24.08 -14.13 -1.20
C GLY A 268 25.46 -13.77 -0.62
N ASP A 269 26.53 -13.84 -1.44
CA ASP A 269 27.90 -13.53 -1.02
C ASP A 269 28.20 -12.03 -0.90
N ASN A 270 27.30 -11.15 -1.40
CA ASN A 270 27.45 -9.69 -1.39
C ASN A 270 26.51 -8.97 -0.41
N ILE A 271 25.77 -9.72 0.41
CA ILE A 271 24.87 -9.10 1.41
C ILE A 271 25.67 -8.86 2.69
N ASP A 272 25.93 -7.59 3.01
CA ASP A 272 26.40 -7.22 4.34
C ASP A 272 25.20 -7.33 5.30
N GLU A 273 25.31 -8.21 6.31
CA GLU A 273 24.28 -8.38 7.36
C GLU A 273 24.02 -7.11 8.16
N ALA A 274 24.89 -6.10 8.08
CA ALA A 274 24.71 -4.81 8.72
C ALA A 274 23.65 -3.94 8.00
N ASP A 275 23.51 -4.07 6.68
CA ASP A 275 22.63 -3.20 5.88
C ASP A 275 21.15 -3.57 6.01
N THR A 276 20.28 -2.58 5.82
CA THR A 276 18.86 -2.83 5.57
C THR A 276 18.64 -3.12 4.09
N LEU A 277 17.98 -4.23 3.76
CA LEU A 277 17.58 -4.55 2.38
C LEU A 277 16.19 -4.00 2.09
N ALA A 278 16.03 -3.36 0.93
CA ALA A 278 14.74 -2.91 0.42
C ALA A 278 14.43 -3.65 -0.90
N ILE A 279 13.28 -4.31 -0.94
CA ILE A 279 12.81 -5.12 -2.08
C ILE A 279 11.47 -4.55 -2.53
N PRO A 280 11.42 -3.70 -3.57
CA PRO A 280 10.16 -3.23 -4.14
C PRO A 280 9.52 -4.34 -4.98
N THR A 281 8.20 -4.41 -4.94
CA THR A 281 7.38 -5.31 -5.75
C THR A 281 6.21 -4.57 -6.39
N VAL A 282 5.74 -5.10 -7.51
CA VAL A 282 4.67 -4.51 -8.32
C VAL A 282 3.59 -5.54 -8.58
N GLN A 283 2.33 -5.13 -8.47
CA GLN A 283 1.15 -5.92 -8.83
C GLN A 283 0.31 -5.18 -9.86
N MET A 284 0.14 -5.76 -11.03
CA MET A 284 -0.64 -5.23 -12.15
C MET A 284 -1.23 -6.40 -12.94
N SER A 285 -2.07 -7.23 -12.31
CA SER A 285 -2.57 -8.49 -12.89
C SER A 285 -3.30 -8.28 -14.21
N GLN A 286 -4.01 -7.16 -14.39
CA GLN A 286 -4.66 -6.82 -15.65
C GLN A 286 -3.67 -6.60 -16.81
N LEU A 287 -2.40 -6.34 -16.48
CA LEU A 287 -1.30 -6.21 -17.42
C LEU A 287 -0.38 -7.44 -17.41
N GLY A 288 -0.75 -8.52 -16.70
CA GLY A 288 0.04 -9.76 -16.62
C GLY A 288 1.26 -9.69 -15.69
N ILE A 289 1.32 -8.72 -14.74
CA ILE A 289 2.40 -8.57 -13.76
C ILE A 289 1.90 -8.99 -12.38
N THR A 290 2.52 -10.03 -11.78
CA THR A 290 2.10 -10.67 -10.51
C THR A 290 3.23 -10.74 -9.49
N GLN A 291 4.21 -9.88 -9.59
CA GLN A 291 5.44 -9.95 -8.79
C GLN A 291 5.17 -9.84 -7.28
N ASP A 292 4.20 -9.03 -6.86
CA ASP A 292 3.85 -8.88 -5.46
C ASP A 292 3.11 -10.11 -4.90
N GLU A 293 2.19 -10.71 -5.66
CA GLU A 293 1.53 -11.96 -5.27
C GLU A 293 2.55 -13.09 -5.08
N GLU A 294 3.53 -13.21 -6.00
CA GLU A 294 4.61 -14.19 -5.91
C GLU A 294 5.50 -13.95 -4.67
N HIS A 295 5.80 -12.68 -4.39
CA HIS A 295 6.56 -12.27 -3.21
C HIS A 295 5.82 -12.61 -1.91
N MET A 296 4.53 -12.30 -1.84
CA MET A 296 3.69 -12.65 -0.69
C MET A 296 3.56 -14.17 -0.50
N ARG A 297 3.48 -14.94 -1.57
CA ARG A 297 3.45 -16.42 -1.52
C ARG A 297 4.73 -16.97 -0.88
N GLU A 298 5.87 -16.45 -1.30
CA GLU A 298 7.18 -16.82 -0.74
C GLU A 298 7.28 -16.41 0.73
N PHE A 299 6.84 -15.18 1.07
CA PHE A 299 6.80 -14.71 2.45
C PHE A 299 5.95 -15.63 3.36
N PHE A 300 4.75 -16.01 2.93
CA PHE A 300 3.91 -16.94 3.69
C PHE A 300 4.59 -18.31 3.87
N HIS A 301 5.24 -18.83 2.83
CA HIS A 301 5.97 -20.11 2.90
C HIS A 301 7.14 -20.04 3.88
N ILE A 302 7.96 -18.99 3.82
CA ILE A 302 9.10 -18.79 4.73
C ILE A 302 8.62 -18.69 6.18
N THR A 303 7.64 -17.84 6.45
CA THR A 303 7.15 -17.62 7.82
C THR A 303 6.43 -18.83 8.39
N ASP A 304 5.71 -19.61 7.58
CA ASP A 304 5.12 -20.89 8.00
C ASP A 304 6.19 -21.91 8.36
N THR A 305 7.21 -22.07 7.51
CA THR A 305 8.33 -23.01 7.75
C THR A 305 9.09 -22.61 9.01
N TYR A 306 9.44 -21.34 9.17
CA TYR A 306 10.14 -20.84 10.35
C TYR A 306 9.30 -21.02 11.63
N ALA A 307 7.99 -20.75 11.54
CA ALA A 307 7.10 -20.85 12.69
C ALA A 307 6.97 -22.26 13.26
N ARG A 308 7.03 -23.29 12.42
CA ARG A 308 6.99 -24.71 12.86
C ARG A 308 8.15 -25.08 13.75
N LEU A 309 9.31 -24.45 13.57
CA LEU A 309 10.55 -24.76 14.29
C LEU A 309 10.80 -23.80 15.47
N HIS A 310 10.53 -22.53 15.28
CA HIS A 310 10.99 -21.46 16.18
C HIS A 310 9.86 -20.56 16.72
N GLY A 311 8.67 -20.65 16.11
CA GLY A 311 7.60 -19.71 16.34
C GLY A 311 7.82 -18.41 15.55
N CYS A 312 6.73 -17.84 15.04
CA CYS A 312 6.73 -16.58 14.31
C CYS A 312 5.41 -15.85 14.58
N ARG A 313 5.46 -14.56 14.68
CA ARG A 313 4.27 -13.72 14.83
C ARG A 313 4.26 -12.64 13.76
N ASN A 314 3.11 -12.45 13.14
CA ASN A 314 2.88 -11.42 12.16
C ASN A 314 1.74 -10.49 12.61
N LEU A 315 1.95 -9.18 12.50
CA LEU A 315 0.89 -8.20 12.51
C LEU A 315 0.64 -7.76 11.07
N MET A 316 -0.59 -7.88 10.58
CA MET A 316 -0.99 -7.40 9.26
C MET A 316 -2.05 -6.33 9.43
N ALA A 317 -1.79 -5.12 8.93
CA ALA A 317 -2.76 -4.05 8.89
C ALA A 317 -3.41 -3.95 7.50
N SER A 318 -4.72 -3.71 7.48
CA SER A 318 -5.48 -3.38 6.28
C SER A 318 -6.59 -2.39 6.61
N ALA A 319 -6.76 -1.37 5.76
CA ALA A 319 -7.83 -0.39 5.94
C ALA A 319 -9.23 -1.01 5.92
N TYR A 320 -9.37 -2.14 5.23
CA TYR A 320 -10.65 -2.82 5.00
C TYR A 320 -10.50 -4.32 5.25
N PHE A 321 -11.46 -4.92 5.97
CA PHE A 321 -11.47 -6.35 6.21
C PHE A 321 -12.13 -7.10 5.04
N ASN A 322 -11.43 -7.18 3.90
CA ASN A 322 -11.91 -7.91 2.73
C ASN A 322 -10.79 -8.74 2.07
N PHE A 323 -9.99 -9.42 2.89
CA PHE A 323 -8.88 -10.22 2.39
C PHE A 323 -9.29 -11.13 1.23
N SER A 324 -8.46 -11.17 0.19
CA SER A 324 -8.62 -12.09 -0.93
C SER A 324 -8.54 -13.55 -0.43
N ASP A 325 -9.08 -14.49 -1.21
CA ASP A 325 -8.99 -15.91 -0.90
C ASP A 325 -7.54 -16.38 -0.74
N PHE A 326 -6.62 -15.78 -1.50
CA PHE A 326 -5.18 -16.04 -1.38
C PHE A 326 -4.66 -15.69 0.02
N HIS A 327 -4.88 -14.46 0.49
CA HIS A 327 -4.42 -14.03 1.82
C HIS A 327 -5.14 -14.79 2.94
N LYS A 328 -6.46 -14.93 2.84
CA LYS A 328 -7.26 -15.66 3.81
C LYS A 328 -6.78 -17.11 3.97
N HIS A 329 -6.57 -17.81 2.87
CA HIS A 329 -6.11 -19.19 2.88
C HIS A 329 -4.75 -19.32 3.57
N ASN A 330 -3.79 -18.47 3.21
CA ASN A 330 -2.43 -18.53 3.78
C ASN A 330 -2.43 -18.17 5.27
N VAL A 331 -3.17 -17.16 5.71
CA VAL A 331 -3.28 -16.81 7.14
C VAL A 331 -3.92 -17.95 7.94
N LEU A 332 -5.02 -18.55 7.45
CA LEU A 332 -5.72 -19.61 8.16
C LEU A 332 -4.92 -20.91 8.26
N ARG A 333 -4.05 -21.21 7.30
CA ARG A 333 -3.26 -22.44 7.26
C ARG A 333 -1.84 -22.30 7.79
N SER A 334 -1.36 -21.09 7.98
CA SER A 334 0.00 -20.83 8.48
C SER A 334 0.17 -21.30 9.93
N SER A 335 1.34 -21.81 10.27
CA SER A 335 1.75 -22.10 11.65
C SER A 335 2.17 -20.84 12.42
N SER A 336 2.35 -19.71 11.73
CA SER A 336 2.63 -18.40 12.36
C SER A 336 1.40 -17.89 13.09
N ARG A 337 1.62 -17.21 14.21
CA ARG A 337 0.57 -16.42 14.85
C ARG A 337 0.28 -15.16 14.01
N TRP A 338 -1.01 -14.82 13.87
CA TRP A 338 -1.47 -13.65 13.15
C TRP A 338 -2.33 -12.75 14.02
N ASP A 339 -1.96 -11.46 14.06
CA ASP A 339 -2.79 -10.39 14.58
C ASP A 339 -3.17 -9.49 13.37
N LEU A 340 -4.47 -9.28 13.13
CA LEU A 340 -5.01 -8.56 11.98
C LEU A 340 -5.59 -7.22 12.46
N LEU A 341 -4.96 -6.11 12.08
CA LEU A 341 -5.38 -4.76 12.46
C LEU A 341 -6.20 -4.12 11.34
N VAL A 342 -7.44 -3.77 11.62
CA VAL A 342 -8.38 -3.22 10.63
C VAL A 342 -9.11 -1.98 11.17
N ALA A 343 -9.79 -1.24 10.30
CA ALA A 343 -10.62 -0.13 10.74
C ALA A 343 -11.87 -0.65 11.46
N SER A 344 -12.16 -0.15 12.64
CA SER A 344 -13.48 -0.35 13.25
C SER A 344 -14.58 0.27 12.36
N PRO A 345 -15.85 -0.11 12.51
CA PRO A 345 -16.95 0.50 11.78
C PRO A 345 -16.95 2.04 11.84
N ARG A 346 -16.62 2.62 13.00
CA ARG A 346 -16.56 4.08 13.20
C ARG A 346 -15.32 4.75 12.59
N ALA A 347 -14.21 4.02 12.50
CA ALA A 347 -12.98 4.49 11.87
C ALA A 347 -12.93 4.18 10.37
N ASN A 348 -14.00 3.57 9.81
CA ASN A 348 -14.12 3.28 8.38
C ASN A 348 -14.51 4.53 7.60
N GLY A 349 -13.84 4.79 6.47
CA GLY A 349 -14.13 5.95 5.62
C GLY A 349 -15.54 6.00 5.02
N PHE A 350 -16.33 4.92 5.15
CA PHE A 350 -17.73 4.86 4.71
C PHE A 350 -18.74 5.04 5.85
N PHE A 351 -18.32 5.26 7.09
CA PHE A 351 -19.21 5.36 8.25
C PHE A 351 -20.28 6.45 8.11
N THR A 352 -19.92 7.60 7.51
CA THR A 352 -20.85 8.72 7.27
C THR A 352 -21.46 8.72 5.86
N ALA A 353 -21.25 7.63 5.08
CA ALA A 353 -21.74 7.56 3.70
C ALA A 353 -23.28 7.44 3.66
N SER A 354 -23.88 7.96 2.59
CA SER A 354 -25.32 7.87 2.32
C SER A 354 -25.65 6.73 1.36
N GLY A 355 -26.93 6.40 1.24
CA GLY A 355 -27.42 5.35 0.34
C GLY A 355 -26.94 3.96 0.73
N ILE A 356 -26.64 3.10 -0.24
CA ILE A 356 -26.18 1.72 0.00
C ILE A 356 -24.80 1.68 0.67
N SER A 357 -23.95 2.68 0.43
CA SER A 357 -22.59 2.74 0.99
C SER A 357 -22.57 2.83 2.52
N ARG A 358 -23.65 3.27 3.18
CA ARG A 358 -23.77 3.28 4.65
C ARG A 358 -23.71 1.90 5.28
N TYR A 359 -24.01 0.83 4.53
CA TYR A 359 -23.99 -0.56 5.00
C TYR A 359 -22.63 -1.24 4.82
N ILE A 360 -21.65 -0.56 4.27
CA ILE A 360 -20.29 -1.11 4.09
C ILE A 360 -19.66 -1.50 5.43
N PRO A 361 -19.72 -0.68 6.51
CA PRO A 361 -19.21 -1.08 7.82
C PRO A 361 -19.89 -2.35 8.38
N ASP A 362 -21.21 -2.50 8.20
CA ASP A 362 -21.93 -3.70 8.63
C ASP A 362 -21.47 -4.93 7.84
N MET A 363 -21.22 -4.76 6.54
CA MET A 363 -20.70 -5.83 5.70
C MET A 363 -19.31 -6.30 6.16
N TYR A 364 -18.41 -5.38 6.53
CA TYR A 364 -17.11 -5.79 7.08
C TYR A 364 -17.27 -6.55 8.38
N SER A 365 -18.19 -6.15 9.27
CA SER A 365 -18.49 -6.91 10.49
C SER A 365 -18.99 -8.33 10.20
N ILE A 366 -19.80 -8.53 9.15
CA ILE A 366 -20.22 -9.86 8.69
C ILE A 366 -19.02 -10.68 8.20
N ILE A 367 -18.14 -10.08 7.40
CA ILE A 367 -16.95 -10.75 6.85
C ILE A 367 -15.97 -11.12 7.97
N GLU A 368 -15.76 -10.24 8.96
CA GLU A 368 -14.93 -10.49 10.15
C GLU A 368 -15.49 -11.66 10.98
N HIS A 369 -16.80 -11.69 11.21
CA HIS A 369 -17.46 -12.78 11.92
C HIS A 369 -17.25 -14.14 11.23
N GLU A 370 -17.47 -14.19 9.92
CA GLU A 370 -17.25 -15.41 9.13
C GLU A 370 -15.77 -15.83 9.11
N PHE A 371 -14.85 -14.87 9.09
CA PHE A 371 -13.42 -15.15 9.15
C PHE A 371 -13.03 -15.77 10.49
N LEU A 372 -13.45 -15.19 11.63
CA LEU A 372 -13.18 -15.74 12.96
C LEU A 372 -13.79 -17.13 13.15
N LYS A 373 -15.00 -17.35 12.63
CA LYS A 373 -15.63 -18.68 12.60
C LYS A 373 -14.80 -19.66 11.78
N SER A 374 -14.28 -19.23 10.62
CA SER A 374 -13.41 -20.05 9.77
C SER A 374 -12.09 -20.37 10.48
N ALA A 375 -11.49 -19.39 11.17
CA ALA A 375 -10.28 -19.58 11.96
C ALA A 375 -10.48 -20.64 13.06
N ARG A 376 -11.58 -20.56 13.80
CA ARG A 376 -11.93 -21.57 14.79
C ARG A 376 -12.09 -22.97 14.18
N THR A 377 -12.83 -23.07 13.07
CA THR A 377 -13.04 -24.35 12.35
C THR A 377 -11.74 -24.95 11.85
N CYS A 378 -10.77 -24.12 11.45
CA CYS A 378 -9.43 -24.53 11.05
C CYS A 378 -8.49 -24.82 12.24
N GLY A 379 -8.97 -24.79 13.48
CA GLY A 379 -8.14 -25.01 14.68
C GLY A 379 -7.18 -23.85 14.99
N ARG A 380 -7.49 -22.62 14.54
CA ARG A 380 -6.65 -21.42 14.68
C ARG A 380 -7.27 -20.36 15.61
N PRO A 381 -7.56 -20.70 16.90
CA PRO A 381 -8.09 -19.72 17.86
C PRO A 381 -7.04 -18.65 18.27
N ASP A 382 -5.79 -18.83 17.88
CA ASP A 382 -4.66 -17.91 18.10
C ASP A 382 -4.68 -16.69 17.17
N ILE A 383 -5.43 -16.72 16.05
CA ILE A 383 -5.60 -15.59 15.17
C ILE A 383 -6.49 -14.55 15.84
N ALA A 384 -6.01 -13.31 15.92
CA ALA A 384 -6.74 -12.19 16.49
C ALA A 384 -7.11 -11.16 15.41
N VAL A 385 -8.29 -10.57 15.55
CA VAL A 385 -8.71 -9.37 14.80
C VAL A 385 -8.79 -8.22 15.78
N GLU A 386 -8.15 -7.11 15.42
CA GLU A 386 -8.02 -5.89 16.22
C GLU A 386 -8.65 -4.74 15.42
N GLU A 387 -9.67 -4.10 15.97
CA GLU A 387 -10.33 -2.95 15.33
C GLU A 387 -9.73 -1.64 15.86
N TYR A 388 -9.09 -0.87 14.97
CA TYR A 388 -8.59 0.46 15.29
C TYR A 388 -9.75 1.44 15.45
N TYR A 389 -9.72 2.20 16.55
CA TYR A 389 -10.62 3.31 16.80
C TYR A 389 -9.90 4.43 17.55
N ARG A 390 -9.94 5.64 16.98
CA ARG A 390 -9.54 6.89 17.61
C ARG A 390 -10.60 7.92 17.29
N ASP A 391 -11.15 8.59 18.29
CA ASP A 391 -12.25 9.53 18.10
C ASP A 391 -11.90 10.64 17.10
N GLY A 392 -12.80 10.89 16.14
CA GLY A 392 -12.59 11.84 15.04
C GLY A 392 -11.57 11.41 13.98
N TRP A 393 -11.03 10.17 14.05
CA TRP A 393 -10.05 9.63 13.10
C TRP A 393 -10.61 8.50 12.27
N THR A 394 -10.08 8.35 11.06
CA THR A 394 -10.26 7.15 10.23
C THR A 394 -8.95 6.38 10.13
N PHE A 395 -9.04 5.07 9.88
CA PHE A 395 -7.88 4.20 9.72
C PHE A 395 -7.72 3.79 8.25
N HIS A 396 -6.48 3.89 7.76
CA HIS A 396 -6.12 3.52 6.40
C HIS A 396 -4.76 2.83 6.31
N GLY A 397 -4.17 2.47 7.46
CA GLY A 397 -2.87 1.79 7.52
C GLY A 397 -2.91 0.41 6.84
N LYS A 398 -1.84 0.07 6.11
CA LYS A 398 -1.65 -1.22 5.48
C LYS A 398 -0.19 -1.64 5.50
N GLY A 399 0.03 -2.94 5.60
CA GLY A 399 1.37 -3.52 5.63
C GLY A 399 1.50 -4.67 6.61
N VAL A 400 2.71 -5.19 6.73
CA VAL A 400 3.05 -6.32 7.59
C VAL A 400 4.23 -5.97 8.48
N TRP A 401 4.22 -6.43 9.73
CA TRP A 401 5.37 -6.51 10.62
C TRP A 401 5.57 -7.97 11.01
N CYS A 402 6.72 -8.54 10.68
CA CYS A 402 7.05 -9.92 10.97
C CYS A 402 8.07 -10.01 12.11
N TYR A 403 7.72 -10.75 13.15
CA TYR A 403 8.51 -10.95 14.37
C TYR A 403 9.02 -12.39 14.42
N LEU A 404 10.32 -12.59 14.24
CA LEU A 404 10.98 -13.89 14.40
C LEU A 404 11.38 -14.13 15.87
N ASP A 405 11.66 -13.09 16.64
CA ASP A 405 12.19 -13.17 18.01
C ASP A 405 11.27 -12.60 19.10
N GLN A 406 10.04 -12.22 18.77
CA GLN A 406 9.06 -11.62 19.70
C GLN A 406 9.41 -10.22 20.25
N LYS A 407 10.58 -9.66 19.94
CA LYS A 407 11.04 -8.37 20.49
C LYS A 407 10.72 -7.20 19.58
N SER A 408 11.20 -7.26 18.36
CA SER A 408 11.02 -6.23 17.34
C SER A 408 10.86 -6.88 15.97
N PRO A 409 10.26 -6.23 14.97
CA PRO A 409 10.07 -6.84 13.68
C PRO A 409 11.40 -6.96 12.92
N GLN A 410 11.67 -8.14 12.36
CA GLN A 410 12.80 -8.42 11.49
C GLN A 410 12.48 -8.19 10.01
N LEU A 411 11.21 -7.97 9.67
CA LEU A 411 10.78 -7.57 8.35
C LEU A 411 9.53 -6.70 8.48
N THR A 412 9.43 -5.69 7.61
CA THR A 412 8.17 -4.96 7.40
C THR A 412 7.88 -4.83 5.92
N MET A 413 6.59 -4.85 5.58
CA MET A 413 6.09 -4.50 4.26
C MET A 413 5.23 -3.25 4.35
N ILE A 414 5.40 -2.33 3.43
CA ILE A 414 4.63 -1.08 3.35
C ILE A 414 4.37 -0.72 1.90
N GLY A 415 3.18 -0.23 1.61
CA GLY A 415 2.80 0.17 0.25
C GLY A 415 1.33 0.45 0.11
N SER A 416 0.84 0.28 -1.09
CA SER A 416 -0.54 0.58 -1.45
C SER A 416 -1.53 -0.60 -1.31
N PRO A 417 -1.14 -1.90 -1.34
CA PRO A 417 -2.09 -3.02 -1.30
C PRO A 417 -2.92 -3.09 -0.02
N ASN A 418 -4.23 -3.27 -0.16
CA ASN A 418 -5.15 -3.56 0.94
C ASN A 418 -5.32 -5.07 1.20
N TYR A 419 -4.54 -5.93 0.54
CA TYR A 419 -4.61 -7.39 0.62
C TYR A 419 -5.97 -8.00 0.22
N GLY A 420 -6.84 -7.21 -0.39
CA GLY A 420 -8.14 -7.62 -0.91
C GLY A 420 -8.08 -8.15 -2.35
N TYR A 421 -9.24 -8.53 -2.87
CA TYR A 421 -9.38 -8.99 -4.26
C TYR A 421 -8.85 -7.95 -5.27
N ARG A 422 -9.17 -6.67 -5.06
CA ARG A 422 -8.77 -5.60 -5.98
C ARG A 422 -7.27 -5.41 -6.05
N SER A 423 -6.57 -5.45 -4.91
CA SER A 423 -5.11 -5.31 -4.87
C SER A 423 -4.39 -6.40 -5.64
N ILE A 424 -4.97 -7.62 -5.71
CA ILE A 424 -4.38 -8.72 -6.49
C ILE A 424 -4.78 -8.64 -7.96
N TYR A 425 -6.07 -8.40 -8.27
CA TYR A 425 -6.60 -8.67 -9.61
C TYR A 425 -6.97 -7.43 -10.42
N CYS A 426 -7.12 -6.25 -9.79
CA CYS A 426 -7.70 -5.08 -10.45
C CYS A 426 -6.78 -3.88 -10.50
N ASP A 427 -6.20 -3.50 -9.37
CA ASP A 427 -5.50 -2.23 -9.21
C ASP A 427 -4.00 -2.34 -9.58
N LEU A 428 -3.38 -1.21 -9.93
CA LEU A 428 -1.94 -1.09 -10.01
C LEU A 428 -1.42 -0.77 -8.62
N GLU A 429 -0.62 -1.67 -8.07
CA GLU A 429 -0.12 -1.59 -6.70
C GLU A 429 1.40 -1.73 -6.64
N THR A 430 2.00 -1.21 -5.59
CA THR A 430 3.39 -1.47 -5.22
C THR A 430 3.54 -1.50 -3.72
N GLN A 431 4.45 -2.35 -3.24
CA GLN A 431 4.91 -2.30 -1.85
C GLN A 431 6.43 -2.48 -1.78
N ILE A 432 7.02 -2.12 -0.67
CA ILE A 432 8.42 -2.36 -0.35
C ILE A 432 8.50 -3.29 0.84
N THR A 433 9.29 -4.35 0.72
CA THR A 433 9.71 -5.14 1.87
C THR A 433 11.04 -4.60 2.37
N LEU A 434 11.12 -4.24 3.66
CA LEU A 434 12.36 -3.90 4.33
C LEU A 434 12.76 -5.03 5.27
N ILE A 435 14.02 -5.47 5.17
CA ILE A 435 14.65 -6.44 6.07
C ILE A 435 15.80 -5.70 6.77
N PRO A 436 15.58 -5.17 8.00
CA PRO A 436 16.63 -4.47 8.73
C PRO A 436 17.78 -5.41 9.10
N GLY A 437 19.00 -5.01 8.75
CA GLY A 437 20.22 -5.71 9.16
C GLY A 437 20.59 -5.46 10.61
N THR A 438 21.79 -5.93 11.01
CA THR A 438 22.27 -5.79 12.38
C THR A 438 22.49 -4.32 12.77
N ALA A 439 22.92 -3.45 11.85
CA ALA A 439 23.00 -2.01 12.07
C ALA A 439 21.61 -1.32 12.11
N GLY A 440 20.56 -1.99 11.66
CA GLY A 440 19.17 -1.51 11.62
C GLY A 440 18.40 -1.71 12.94
N SER A 441 19.07 -1.86 14.09
CA SER A 441 18.40 -2.02 15.40
C SER A 441 17.43 -0.88 15.69
N GLN A 442 17.84 0.37 15.44
CA GLN A 442 16.99 1.55 15.63
C GLN A 442 15.74 1.48 14.72
N LEU A 443 15.87 1.09 13.44
CA LEU A 443 14.72 0.91 12.55
C LEU A 443 13.76 -0.15 13.09
N ARG A 444 14.27 -1.28 13.60
CA ARG A 444 13.42 -2.31 14.22
C ARG A 444 12.64 -1.79 15.41
N ASP A 445 13.30 -1.00 16.27
CA ASP A 445 12.66 -0.40 17.43
C ASP A 445 11.60 0.63 17.02
N ASP A 446 11.87 1.47 16.01
CA ASP A 446 10.92 2.45 15.48
C ASP A 446 9.69 1.78 14.82
N LEU A 447 9.89 0.69 14.07
CA LEU A 447 8.81 -0.13 13.51
C LEU A 447 7.99 -0.81 14.61
N HIS A 448 8.63 -1.26 15.68
CA HIS A 448 7.92 -1.82 16.84
C HIS A 448 7.08 -0.77 17.54
N GLN A 449 7.63 0.44 17.75
CA GLN A 449 6.89 1.56 18.33
C GLN A 449 5.75 2.05 17.43
N GLU A 450 5.91 1.97 16.09
CA GLU A 450 4.81 2.21 15.14
C GLU A 450 3.67 1.21 15.38
N ALA A 451 3.99 -0.08 15.42
CA ALA A 451 3.00 -1.13 15.65
C ALA A 451 2.28 -0.95 17.00
N LEU A 452 3.03 -0.67 18.08
CA LEU A 452 2.45 -0.42 19.40
C LEU A 452 1.56 0.81 19.45
N SER A 453 1.95 1.89 18.76
CA SER A 453 1.14 3.10 18.64
C SER A 453 -0.20 2.83 17.97
N LEU A 454 -0.22 2.05 16.90
CA LEU A 454 -1.46 1.66 16.22
C LEU A 454 -2.33 0.77 17.13
N LEU A 455 -1.74 -0.23 17.77
CA LEU A 455 -2.43 -1.15 18.67
C LEU A 455 -2.93 -0.48 19.95
N SER A 456 -2.33 0.65 20.38
CA SER A 456 -2.82 1.40 21.55
C SER A 456 -4.19 2.04 21.33
N HIS A 457 -4.60 2.17 20.06
CA HIS A 457 -5.90 2.66 19.62
C HIS A 457 -6.79 1.54 19.09
N SER A 458 -6.53 0.26 19.40
CA SER A 458 -7.33 -0.84 18.90
C SER A 458 -7.92 -1.69 20.04
N GLU A 459 -8.99 -2.38 19.71
CA GLU A 459 -9.67 -3.33 20.60
C GLU A 459 -9.79 -4.68 19.89
N MET A 460 -9.53 -5.76 20.63
CA MET A 460 -9.71 -7.10 20.11
C MET A 460 -11.20 -7.42 19.91
N VAL A 461 -11.53 -7.88 18.71
CA VAL A 461 -12.87 -8.29 18.36
C VAL A 461 -13.12 -9.74 18.78
N THR A 462 -14.30 -10.01 19.35
CA THR A 462 -14.72 -11.36 19.69
C THR A 462 -15.87 -11.81 18.77
N GLU A 463 -15.96 -13.12 18.51
CA GLU A 463 -17.06 -13.67 17.71
C GLU A 463 -18.43 -13.31 18.31
N ALA A 464 -18.59 -13.43 19.64
CA ALA A 464 -19.83 -13.06 20.32
C ALA A 464 -20.15 -11.55 20.20
N GLY A 465 -19.12 -10.69 20.22
CA GLY A 465 -19.27 -9.25 19.98
C GLY A 465 -19.76 -8.95 18.57
N LEU A 466 -19.21 -9.63 17.57
CA LEU A 466 -19.65 -9.51 16.18
C LEU A 466 -21.05 -10.07 15.97
N GLU A 467 -21.39 -11.24 16.52
CA GLU A 467 -22.75 -11.79 16.46
C GLU A 467 -23.79 -10.78 16.98
N LYS A 468 -23.50 -10.12 18.11
CA LYS A 468 -24.37 -9.08 18.65
C LYS A 468 -24.49 -7.90 17.68
N ARG A 469 -23.39 -7.48 17.05
CA ARG A 469 -23.34 -6.34 16.12
C ARG A 469 -24.12 -6.63 14.84
N ILE A 470 -23.96 -7.80 14.23
CA ILE A 470 -24.61 -8.17 12.96
C ILE A 470 -26.05 -8.65 13.11
N ARG A 471 -26.54 -8.90 14.32
CA ARG A 471 -27.92 -9.41 14.58
C ARG A 471 -29.01 -8.54 13.95
N GLY A 472 -28.78 -7.22 13.84
CA GLY A 472 -29.69 -6.27 13.20
C GLY A 472 -29.41 -5.99 11.73
N ALA A 473 -28.42 -6.63 11.14
CA ALA A 473 -28.06 -6.41 9.74
C ALA A 473 -29.13 -6.96 8.78
N PRO A 474 -29.55 -6.21 7.75
CA PRO A 474 -30.54 -6.68 6.79
C PRO A 474 -30.08 -7.93 6.05
N LEU A 475 -30.96 -8.93 5.90
CA LEU A 475 -30.62 -10.21 5.24
C LEU A 475 -30.13 -10.06 3.81
N TRP A 476 -30.59 -9.05 3.07
CA TRP A 476 -30.13 -8.81 1.70
C TRP A 476 -28.63 -8.47 1.60
N LEU A 477 -27.98 -8.00 2.69
CA LEU A 477 -26.55 -7.78 2.73
C LEU A 477 -25.74 -9.05 2.47
N TYR A 478 -26.20 -10.19 2.98
CA TYR A 478 -25.54 -11.48 2.73
C TYR A 478 -25.51 -11.84 1.25
N GLY A 479 -26.54 -11.47 0.49
CA GLY A 479 -26.60 -11.65 -0.96
C GLY A 479 -25.64 -10.72 -1.74
N LEU A 480 -25.33 -9.54 -1.19
CA LEU A 480 -24.39 -8.60 -1.81
C LEU A 480 -22.92 -8.87 -1.47
N LYS A 481 -22.62 -9.73 -0.48
CA LYS A 481 -21.28 -10.03 -0.01
C LYS A 481 -20.30 -10.40 -1.14
N PRO A 482 -20.61 -11.33 -2.07
CA PRO A 482 -19.69 -11.67 -3.16
C PRO A 482 -19.33 -10.49 -4.06
N PHE A 483 -20.27 -9.58 -4.25
CA PHE A 483 -20.06 -8.37 -5.03
C PHE A 483 -19.13 -7.40 -4.29
N ILE A 484 -19.37 -7.18 -2.99
CA ILE A 484 -18.56 -6.28 -2.16
C ILE A 484 -17.14 -6.80 -2.02
N LEU A 485 -16.95 -8.09 -1.77
CA LEU A 485 -15.62 -8.70 -1.69
C LEU A 485 -14.77 -8.51 -2.95
N LYS A 486 -15.41 -8.46 -4.13
CA LYS A 486 -14.70 -8.30 -5.42
C LYS A 486 -14.55 -6.84 -5.86
N LYS A 487 -15.38 -5.93 -5.34
CA LYS A 487 -15.50 -4.56 -5.87
C LYS A 487 -15.08 -3.46 -4.88
N MET A 488 -14.91 -3.81 -3.62
CA MET A 488 -14.44 -2.92 -2.56
C MET A 488 -13.06 -3.34 -2.06
#